data_54031c90766ca5994c06720dabb75698
#
_entry.id   54031c90766ca5994c06720dabb75698
#
_cell.length_a   1.000
_cell.length_b   1.000
_cell.length_c   1.000
_cell.angle_alpha   90.00
_cell.angle_beta   90.00
_cell.angle_gamma   90.00
#
_symmetry.space_group_name_H-M   'P 1'
#
loop_
_entity.id
_entity.type
_entity.pdbx_description
1 polymer ?
#
loop_
_entity_poly.entity_id
_entity_poly.type
_entity_poly.pdbx_seq_one_letter_code
_entity_poly.pdbx_strand_id
1 'polypeptide(L)'
;ELSKEEKPKFGQVINKVKNEVQDAFNELKTILEADNKSFENYIDLTLPGREKVVGTKHILTQTLDEMKSIFIQLGFSVHEGPELESDYNNFEALNFPDDHPARDMQDTFFVNDKFLLRTHTSPVQVRLMNEQKPPIRAIMPGKVYRNEAVSMKSYCLFHQVEGLYVDEGVTFAELKGTIVAFLKQFFGNDIKYRFRPSFFP
;
A
#
# COMPACT_ATOMS: atom_id res chain seq x y z
N GLU A 1 1.54 -90.80 -21.75
CA GLU A 1 2.93 -90.69 -21.44
C GLU A 1 3.72 -90.46 -22.72
N LEU A 2 4.55 -89.43 -22.80
CA LEU A 2 5.40 -89.06 -23.95
C LEU A 2 6.53 -90.10 -24.12
N SER A 3 6.80 -90.53 -25.35
CA SER A 3 7.91 -91.40 -25.67
C SER A 3 9.28 -90.75 -25.37
N LYS A 4 10.32 -91.56 -25.23
CA LYS A 4 11.70 -91.00 -24.90
C LYS A 4 12.21 -90.05 -25.99
N GLU A 5 11.73 -90.12 -27.23
CA GLU A 5 12.13 -89.32 -28.36
C GLU A 5 11.32 -88.02 -28.46
N GLU A 6 10.12 -87.98 -27.89
CA GLU A 6 9.22 -86.82 -27.91
C GLU A 6 9.48 -85.84 -26.74
N LYS A 7 10.00 -86.34 -25.63
CA LYS A 7 10.28 -85.55 -24.44
C LYS A 7 11.20 -84.31 -24.72
N PRO A 8 12.31 -84.43 -25.49
CA PRO A 8 13.16 -83.30 -25.79
C PRO A 8 12.43 -82.25 -26.69
N LYS A 9 11.63 -82.72 -27.68
CA LYS A 9 10.89 -81.82 -28.57
C LYS A 9 9.82 -81.06 -27.78
N PHE A 10 9.16 -81.71 -26.88
CA PHE A 10 8.13 -81.10 -26.04
C PHE A 10 8.75 -80.13 -25.05
N GLY A 11 9.90 -80.43 -24.48
CA GLY A 11 10.67 -79.51 -23.63
C GLY A 11 11.10 -78.25 -24.36
N GLN A 12 11.48 -78.35 -25.63
CA GLN A 12 11.80 -77.16 -26.45
C GLN A 12 10.59 -76.29 -26.70
N VAL A 13 9.42 -76.89 -26.99
CA VAL A 13 8.16 -76.14 -27.19
C VAL A 13 7.72 -75.43 -25.92
N ILE A 14 7.80 -76.11 -24.77
CA ILE A 14 7.44 -75.52 -23.49
C ILE A 14 8.36 -74.36 -23.16
N ASN A 15 9.69 -74.52 -23.36
CA ASN A 15 10.63 -73.45 -23.11
C ASN A 15 10.41 -72.26 -24.05
N LYS A 16 10.05 -72.50 -25.32
CA LYS A 16 9.73 -71.44 -26.25
C LYS A 16 8.48 -70.65 -25.81
N VAL A 17 7.41 -71.36 -25.48
CA VAL A 17 6.17 -70.74 -24.96
C VAL A 17 6.43 -69.97 -23.67
N LYS A 18 7.20 -70.55 -22.75
CA LYS A 18 7.56 -69.85 -21.51
C LYS A 18 8.30 -68.54 -21.75
N ASN A 19 9.29 -68.56 -22.67
CA ASN A 19 10.01 -67.36 -23.01
C ASN A 19 9.15 -66.32 -23.69
N GLU A 20 8.30 -66.72 -24.65
CA GLU A 20 7.36 -65.80 -25.31
C GLU A 20 6.37 -65.16 -24.32
N VAL A 21 5.84 -65.91 -23.36
CA VAL A 21 4.96 -65.39 -22.31
C VAL A 21 5.73 -64.47 -21.38
N GLN A 22 6.98 -64.78 -21.01
CA GLN A 22 7.79 -63.95 -20.15
C GLN A 22 8.16 -62.62 -20.82
N ASP A 23 8.50 -62.67 -22.10
CA ASP A 23 8.84 -61.48 -22.89
C ASP A 23 7.62 -60.58 -23.03
N ALA A 24 6.45 -61.11 -23.36
CA ALA A 24 5.18 -60.37 -23.44
C ALA A 24 4.80 -59.76 -22.09
N PHE A 25 5.01 -60.47 -20.99
CA PHE A 25 4.81 -59.93 -19.63
C PHE A 25 5.73 -58.78 -19.33
N ASN A 26 7.01 -58.90 -19.64
CA ASN A 26 7.97 -57.83 -19.40
C ASN A 26 7.70 -56.60 -20.26
N GLU A 27 7.29 -56.77 -21.50
CA GLU A 27 6.84 -55.68 -22.38
C GLU A 27 5.63 -54.92 -21.79
N LEU A 28 4.60 -55.64 -21.42
CA LEU A 28 3.38 -55.04 -20.82
C LEU A 28 3.70 -54.36 -19.50
N LYS A 29 4.55 -54.96 -18.68
CA LYS A 29 5.01 -54.36 -17.41
C LYS A 29 5.71 -53.05 -17.66
N THR A 30 6.60 -52.97 -18.63
CA THR A 30 7.34 -51.77 -18.98
C THR A 30 6.40 -50.64 -19.46
N ILE A 31 5.41 -50.99 -20.26
CA ILE A 31 4.40 -50.02 -20.73
C ILE A 31 3.59 -49.48 -19.57
N LEU A 32 3.08 -50.34 -18.69
CA LEU A 32 2.31 -49.92 -17.51
C LEU A 32 3.11 -49.12 -16.50
N GLU A 33 4.38 -49.43 -16.31
CA GLU A 33 5.26 -48.66 -15.45
C GLU A 33 5.62 -47.31 -16.07
N ALA A 34 5.69 -47.18 -17.39
CA ALA A 34 5.91 -45.90 -18.07
C ALA A 34 4.65 -45.00 -17.98
N ASP A 35 3.45 -45.58 -18.11
CA ASP A 35 2.19 -44.87 -17.92
C ASP A 35 2.01 -44.37 -16.47
N ASN A 36 2.36 -45.17 -15.48
CA ASN A 36 2.31 -44.77 -14.08
C ASN A 36 3.27 -43.62 -13.76
N LYS A 37 4.47 -43.55 -14.39
CA LYS A 37 5.39 -42.43 -14.21
C LYS A 37 4.86 -41.11 -14.75
N SER A 38 3.97 -41.14 -15.72
CA SER A 38 3.30 -39.94 -16.24
C SER A 38 2.30 -39.34 -15.25
N PHE A 39 1.78 -40.12 -14.31
CA PHE A 39 0.86 -39.65 -13.26
C PHE A 39 1.54 -39.09 -12.01
N GLU A 40 2.81 -39.39 -11.75
CA GLU A 40 3.50 -38.87 -10.57
C GLU A 40 3.72 -37.35 -10.58
N ASN A 41 3.63 -36.70 -11.74
CA ASN A 41 3.75 -35.25 -11.89
C ASN A 41 2.43 -34.58 -12.32
N TYR A 42 1.31 -35.28 -12.23
CA TYR A 42 0.02 -34.67 -12.58
C TYR A 42 -0.44 -33.74 -11.47
N ILE A 43 -0.40 -32.45 -11.76
CA ILE A 43 -0.98 -31.43 -10.88
C ILE A 43 -2.49 -31.47 -11.06
N ASP A 44 -3.21 -31.88 -10.05
CA ASP A 44 -4.66 -31.86 -10.05
C ASP A 44 -5.18 -30.42 -10.06
N LEU A 45 -5.60 -29.98 -11.24
CA LEU A 45 -6.14 -28.64 -11.46
C LEU A 45 -7.58 -28.47 -10.94
N THR A 46 -8.22 -29.54 -10.47
CA THR A 46 -9.55 -29.46 -9.85
C THR A 46 -9.50 -29.09 -8.38
N LEU A 47 -8.33 -29.23 -7.75
CA LEU A 47 -8.12 -28.78 -6.39
C LEU A 47 -8.19 -27.24 -6.32
N PRO A 48 -8.90 -26.68 -5.33
CA PRO A 48 -8.93 -25.24 -5.15
C PRO A 48 -7.50 -24.72 -4.93
N GLY A 49 -7.13 -23.67 -5.65
CA GLY A 49 -5.86 -22.98 -5.45
C GLY A 49 -5.74 -22.45 -4.02
N ARG A 50 -4.53 -22.14 -3.59
CA ARG A 50 -4.33 -21.43 -2.30
C ARG A 50 -5.04 -20.09 -2.39
N GLU A 51 -6.00 -19.84 -1.51
CA GLU A 51 -6.62 -18.54 -1.38
C GLU A 51 -5.54 -17.50 -1.10
N LYS A 52 -5.44 -16.50 -1.98
CA LYS A 52 -4.64 -15.32 -1.68
C LYS A 52 -5.41 -14.52 -0.65
N VAL A 53 -4.94 -14.50 0.58
CA VAL A 53 -5.45 -13.59 1.59
C VAL A 53 -5.12 -12.17 1.11
N VAL A 54 -6.12 -11.49 0.56
CA VAL A 54 -6.00 -10.08 0.19
C VAL A 54 -6.09 -9.30 1.49
N GLY A 55 -4.98 -8.64 1.87
CA GLY A 55 -4.96 -7.75 3.02
C GLY A 55 -5.93 -6.58 2.83
N THR A 56 -6.45 -6.06 3.93
CA THR A 56 -7.28 -4.85 3.94
C THR A 56 -6.42 -3.62 4.25
N LYS A 57 -6.77 -2.49 3.65
CA LYS A 57 -6.14 -1.20 3.98
C LYS A 57 -6.52 -0.80 5.42
N HIS A 58 -5.56 -0.26 6.17
CA HIS A 58 -5.82 0.33 7.48
C HIS A 58 -6.85 1.46 7.36
N ILE A 59 -7.69 1.66 8.37
CA ILE A 59 -8.78 2.65 8.32
C ILE A 59 -8.28 4.08 8.05
N LEU A 60 -7.14 4.48 8.64
CA LEU A 60 -6.54 5.78 8.37
C LEU A 60 -6.14 5.94 6.89
N THR A 61 -5.63 4.86 6.26
CA THR A 61 -5.29 4.88 4.84
C THR A 61 -6.53 5.03 3.98
N GLN A 62 -7.62 4.32 4.33
CA GLN A 62 -8.91 4.44 3.63
C GLN A 62 -9.45 5.87 3.73
N THR A 63 -9.42 6.46 4.93
CA THR A 63 -9.86 7.83 5.19
C THR A 63 -9.04 8.85 4.39
N LEU A 64 -7.71 8.70 4.35
CA LEU A 64 -6.84 9.57 3.57
C LEU A 64 -7.07 9.42 2.06
N ASP A 65 -7.28 8.20 1.57
CA ASP A 65 -7.60 7.95 0.16
C ASP A 65 -8.93 8.61 -0.23
N GLU A 66 -9.93 8.56 0.64
CA GLU A 66 -11.21 9.24 0.45
C GLU A 66 -11.05 10.77 0.42
N MET A 67 -10.34 11.35 1.39
CA MET A 67 -10.02 12.78 1.40
C MET A 67 -9.29 13.22 0.13
N LYS A 68 -8.24 12.48 -0.27
CA LYS A 68 -7.50 12.74 -1.51
C LYS A 68 -8.44 12.72 -2.73
N SER A 69 -9.32 11.72 -2.82
CA SER A 69 -10.28 11.60 -3.93
C SER A 69 -11.21 12.80 -4.02
N ILE A 70 -11.74 13.26 -2.89
CA ILE A 70 -12.63 14.44 -2.84
C ILE A 70 -11.87 15.68 -3.31
N PHE A 71 -10.68 15.94 -2.80
CA PHE A 71 -9.92 17.12 -3.18
C PHE A 71 -9.47 17.08 -4.66
N ILE A 72 -9.14 15.91 -5.21
CA ILE A 72 -8.86 15.74 -6.64
C ILE A 72 -10.08 16.14 -7.47
N GLN A 73 -11.29 15.73 -7.07
CA GLN A 73 -12.53 16.13 -7.75
C GLN A 73 -12.80 17.63 -7.64
N LEU A 74 -12.34 18.27 -6.56
CA LEU A 74 -12.38 19.72 -6.39
C LEU A 74 -11.26 20.45 -7.14
N GLY A 75 -10.42 19.74 -7.92
CA GLY A 75 -9.35 20.30 -8.74
C GLY A 75 -8.04 20.56 -8.01
N PHE A 76 -7.81 19.92 -6.86
CA PHE A 76 -6.53 19.97 -6.15
C PHE A 76 -5.61 18.84 -6.60
N SER A 77 -4.31 19.14 -6.75
CA SER A 77 -3.26 18.14 -6.87
C SER A 77 -2.82 17.65 -5.50
N VAL A 78 -2.30 16.42 -5.42
CA VAL A 78 -1.80 15.83 -4.18
C VAL A 78 -0.27 15.86 -4.19
N HIS A 79 0.32 16.46 -3.16
CA HIS A 79 1.77 16.54 -3.00
C HIS A 79 2.19 15.93 -1.66
N GLU A 80 3.22 15.12 -1.69
CA GLU A 80 3.81 14.50 -0.50
C GLU A 80 5.26 14.98 -0.36
N GLY A 81 5.76 14.99 0.86
CA GLY A 81 7.13 15.40 1.16
C GLY A 81 7.75 14.55 2.27
N PRO A 82 9.05 14.70 2.53
CA PRO A 82 9.77 13.94 3.53
C PRO A 82 9.24 14.22 4.94
N GLU A 83 9.29 13.20 5.81
CA GLU A 83 8.96 13.32 7.23
C GLU A 83 10.14 13.97 8.02
N LEU A 84 11.37 13.70 7.58
CA LEU A 84 12.58 14.38 8.10
C LEU A 84 12.79 15.64 7.29
N GLU A 85 12.69 16.79 7.95
CA GLU A 85 12.77 18.10 7.32
C GLU A 85 13.88 18.97 7.91
N SER A 86 14.30 19.97 7.11
CA SER A 86 15.16 21.04 7.60
C SER A 86 14.38 22.01 8.47
N ASP A 87 15.07 22.63 9.43
CA ASP A 87 14.51 23.71 10.23
C ASP A 87 14.03 24.87 9.34
N TYR A 88 14.78 25.18 8.27
CA TYR A 88 14.39 26.17 7.28
C TYR A 88 12.98 25.93 6.70
N ASN A 89 12.72 24.75 6.15
CA ASN A 89 11.42 24.45 5.54
C ASN A 89 10.29 24.35 6.56
N ASN A 90 10.60 23.86 7.77
CA ASN A 90 9.57 23.64 8.79
C ASN A 90 9.19 24.91 9.54
N PHE A 91 10.10 25.87 9.67
CA PHE A 91 9.91 27.06 10.48
C PHE A 91 10.30 28.36 9.78
N GLU A 92 11.56 28.52 9.38
CA GLU A 92 12.10 29.80 8.90
C GLU A 92 11.36 30.30 7.65
N ALA A 93 11.18 29.46 6.64
CA ALA A 93 10.46 29.80 5.41
C ALA A 93 8.96 30.08 5.62
N LEU A 94 8.42 29.68 6.75
CA LEU A 94 7.03 29.96 7.18
C LEU A 94 6.94 31.16 8.13
N ASN A 95 8.07 31.89 8.28
CA ASN A 95 8.16 33.09 9.12
C ASN A 95 7.98 32.85 10.62
N PHE A 96 8.37 31.67 11.12
CA PHE A 96 8.52 31.43 12.56
C PHE A 96 9.84 31.98 13.04
N PRO A 97 9.86 32.94 13.95
CA PRO A 97 11.11 33.48 14.51
C PRO A 97 11.85 32.46 15.39
N ASP A 98 13.12 32.68 15.63
CA ASP A 98 13.99 31.76 16.37
C ASP A 98 13.54 31.51 17.82
N ASP A 99 12.90 32.47 18.42
CA ASP A 99 12.37 32.43 19.77
C ASP A 99 10.91 31.97 19.87
N HIS A 100 10.34 31.50 18.76
CA HIS A 100 8.94 31.05 18.76
C HIS A 100 8.77 29.78 19.61
N PRO A 101 7.79 29.72 20.52
CA PRO A 101 7.58 28.55 21.40
C PRO A 101 7.45 27.20 20.68
N ALA A 102 6.87 27.18 19.48
CA ALA A 102 6.73 25.94 18.69
C ALA A 102 8.08 25.36 18.23
N ARG A 103 9.18 26.15 18.29
CA ARG A 103 10.55 25.68 18.01
C ARG A 103 11.24 25.12 19.26
N ASP A 104 10.58 25.13 20.42
CA ASP A 104 11.13 24.54 21.63
C ASP A 104 11.31 23.03 21.45
N MET A 105 12.42 22.50 21.96
CA MET A 105 12.72 21.07 22.02
C MET A 105 11.66 20.26 22.79
N GLN A 106 10.83 20.91 23.61
CA GLN A 106 9.72 20.26 24.31
C GLN A 106 8.57 19.92 23.37
N ASP A 107 8.38 20.66 22.27
CA ASP A 107 7.27 20.48 21.34
C ASP A 107 7.71 19.89 19.99
N THR A 108 9.02 19.83 19.71
CA THR A 108 9.57 19.39 18.43
C THR A 108 10.63 18.30 18.62
N PHE A 109 10.57 17.26 17.79
CA PHE A 109 11.60 16.21 17.74
C PHE A 109 12.75 16.62 16.82
N PHE A 110 13.82 17.18 17.36
CA PHE A 110 15.05 17.44 16.63
C PHE A 110 15.89 16.16 16.50
N VAL A 111 16.40 15.90 15.31
CA VAL A 111 17.37 14.83 15.05
C VAL A 111 18.80 15.36 15.23
N ASN A 112 19.02 16.61 14.83
CA ASN A 112 20.22 17.40 15.06
C ASN A 112 19.90 18.88 14.89
N ASP A 113 20.90 19.76 14.97
CA ASP A 113 20.74 21.22 14.89
C ASP A 113 20.11 21.73 13.58
N LYS A 114 20.05 20.90 12.52
CA LYS A 114 19.56 21.29 11.19
C LYS A 114 18.32 20.53 10.75
N PHE A 115 18.05 19.38 11.33
CA PHE A 115 16.98 18.49 10.90
C PHE A 115 16.10 18.06 12.06
N LEU A 116 14.80 17.98 11.78
CA LEU A 116 13.75 17.61 12.73
C LEU A 116 12.70 16.73 12.06
N LEU A 117 11.86 16.09 12.85
CA LEU A 117 10.64 15.48 12.35
C LEU A 117 9.57 16.56 12.19
N ARG A 118 9.04 16.72 11.00
CA ARG A 118 8.09 17.80 10.66
C ARG A 118 6.91 17.86 11.62
N THR A 119 6.60 19.05 12.12
CA THR A 119 5.52 19.31 13.07
C THR A 119 4.17 19.56 12.41
N HIS A 120 4.17 19.78 11.11
CA HIS A 120 3.03 20.00 10.23
C HIS A 120 3.41 19.64 8.79
N THR A 121 2.45 19.66 7.86
CA THR A 121 2.71 19.35 6.46
C THR A 121 3.05 20.58 5.60
N SER A 122 3.11 21.76 6.19
CA SER A 122 3.43 23.03 5.50
C SER A 122 4.81 23.08 4.82
N PRO A 123 5.86 22.32 5.26
CA PRO A 123 7.11 22.25 4.49
C PRO A 123 6.91 21.84 3.02
N VAL A 124 5.88 21.04 2.75
CA VAL A 124 5.55 20.66 1.37
C VAL A 124 5.03 21.84 0.56
N GLN A 125 4.32 22.80 1.20
CA GLN A 125 3.92 24.07 0.56
C GLN A 125 5.13 24.89 0.17
N VAL A 126 6.13 25.01 1.06
CA VAL A 126 7.39 25.72 0.79
C VAL A 126 8.09 25.12 -0.41
N ARG A 127 8.25 23.79 -0.43
CA ARG A 127 8.86 23.07 -1.56
C ARG A 127 8.12 23.32 -2.86
N LEU A 128 6.79 23.17 -2.84
CA LEU A 128 5.94 23.36 -4.02
C LEU A 128 6.04 24.79 -4.56
N MET A 129 6.01 25.81 -3.70
CA MET A 129 6.15 27.21 -4.12
C MET A 129 7.55 27.58 -4.61
N ASN A 130 8.57 26.83 -4.20
CA ASN A 130 9.92 26.98 -4.74
C ASN A 130 10.07 26.32 -6.13
N GLU A 131 9.30 25.29 -6.42
CA GLU A 131 9.37 24.52 -7.66
C GLU A 131 8.49 25.09 -8.77
N GLN A 132 7.33 25.66 -8.43
CA GLN A 132 6.38 26.16 -9.41
C GLN A 132 5.75 27.50 -9.03
N LYS A 133 5.39 28.28 -10.06
CA LYS A 133 4.67 29.54 -9.90
C LYS A 133 3.15 29.31 -9.87
N PRO A 134 2.38 30.24 -9.26
CA PRO A 134 0.93 30.23 -9.38
C PRO A 134 0.43 30.16 -10.83
N PRO A 135 -0.73 29.54 -11.10
CA PRO A 135 -1.70 29.09 -10.07
C PRO A 135 -1.29 27.78 -9.39
N ILE A 136 -1.47 27.69 -8.09
CA ILE A 136 -1.23 26.51 -7.26
C ILE A 136 -2.53 26.12 -6.57
N ARG A 137 -2.94 24.89 -6.73
CA ARG A 137 -4.10 24.33 -6.03
C ARG A 137 -3.76 22.91 -5.60
N ALA A 138 -3.37 22.74 -4.35
CA ALA A 138 -2.73 21.54 -3.85
C ALA A 138 -3.19 21.15 -2.45
N ILE A 139 -3.17 19.86 -2.13
CA ILE A 139 -3.26 19.34 -0.76
C ILE A 139 -1.99 18.59 -0.41
N MET A 140 -1.63 18.64 0.85
CA MET A 140 -0.44 18.03 1.42
C MET A 140 -0.84 17.09 2.57
N PRO A 141 -1.21 15.84 2.28
CA PRO A 141 -1.45 14.82 3.30
C PRO A 141 -0.14 14.27 3.82
N GLY A 142 -0.09 13.94 5.12
CA GLY A 142 1.08 13.28 5.67
C GLY A 142 1.05 13.07 7.18
N LYS A 143 2.02 12.31 7.66
CA LYS A 143 2.29 12.16 9.09
C LYS A 143 3.06 13.36 9.60
N VAL A 144 2.77 13.75 10.81
CA VAL A 144 3.42 14.84 11.52
C VAL A 144 3.70 14.43 12.96
N TYR A 145 4.67 15.10 13.59
CA TYR A 145 5.21 14.69 14.87
C TYR A 145 5.26 15.88 15.82
N ARG A 146 4.79 15.68 17.05
CA ARG A 146 4.90 16.67 18.13
C ARG A 146 5.30 15.98 19.41
N ASN A 147 6.24 16.55 20.13
CA ASN A 147 6.73 16.00 21.39
C ASN A 147 5.78 16.34 22.54
N GLU A 148 4.54 15.86 22.43
CA GLU A 148 3.51 16.04 23.44
C GLU A 148 3.46 14.83 24.37
N ALA A 149 3.02 15.06 25.62
CA ALA A 149 2.77 13.98 26.56
C ALA A 149 1.66 13.05 26.00
N VAL A 150 1.97 11.78 25.89
CA VAL A 150 1.01 10.78 25.39
C VAL A 150 -0.14 10.65 26.39
N SER A 151 -1.37 10.78 25.88
CA SER A 151 -2.60 10.64 26.65
C SER A 151 -3.66 9.88 25.84
N MET A 152 -4.82 9.65 26.40
CA MET A 152 -5.94 9.05 25.66
C MET A 152 -6.43 9.94 24.49
N LYS A 153 -6.07 11.22 24.46
CA LYS A 153 -6.51 12.20 23.45
C LYS A 153 -5.39 12.75 22.59
N SER A 154 -4.13 12.58 23.00
CA SER A 154 -2.95 13.11 22.31
C SER A 154 -1.91 12.03 22.13
N TYR A 155 -1.37 11.94 20.93
CA TYR A 155 -0.26 11.06 20.58
C TYR A 155 0.80 11.86 19.83
N CYS A 156 2.04 11.50 19.97
CA CYS A 156 3.17 12.21 19.37
C CYS A 156 3.22 12.13 17.83
N LEU A 157 2.48 11.22 17.24
CA LEU A 157 2.35 11.03 15.79
C LEU A 157 0.87 11.12 15.41
N PHE A 158 0.55 11.99 14.45
CA PHE A 158 -0.80 12.06 13.88
C PHE A 158 -0.75 12.38 12.39
N HIS A 159 -1.89 12.34 11.71
CA HIS A 159 -1.99 12.65 10.29
C HIS A 159 -2.64 14.01 10.11
N GLN A 160 -2.12 14.77 9.15
CA GLN A 160 -2.62 16.09 8.80
C GLN A 160 -2.83 16.17 7.29
N VAL A 161 -3.83 16.91 6.86
CA VAL A 161 -4.04 17.29 5.46
C VAL A 161 -4.15 18.80 5.42
N GLU A 162 -3.20 19.44 4.79
CA GLU A 162 -3.24 20.88 4.53
C GLU A 162 -3.65 21.15 3.08
N GLY A 163 -4.24 22.31 2.85
CA GLY A 163 -4.60 22.77 1.51
C GLY A 163 -3.99 24.14 1.23
N LEU A 164 -3.49 24.30 0.01
CA LEU A 164 -2.97 25.58 -0.50
C LEU A 164 -3.68 25.93 -1.81
N TYR A 165 -4.22 27.14 -1.89
CA TYR A 165 -4.77 27.68 -3.12
C TYR A 165 -4.23 29.09 -3.33
N VAL A 166 -3.42 29.27 -4.37
CA VAL A 166 -2.82 30.55 -4.76
C VAL A 166 -3.17 30.81 -6.22
N ASP A 167 -3.95 31.85 -6.47
CA ASP A 167 -4.35 32.28 -7.81
C ASP A 167 -4.79 33.75 -7.78
N GLU A 168 -4.99 34.35 -8.94
CA GLU A 168 -5.57 35.69 -9.06
C GLU A 168 -7.06 35.67 -8.64
N GLY A 169 -7.45 36.62 -7.80
CA GLY A 169 -8.84 36.81 -7.40
C GLY A 169 -9.39 35.81 -6.38
N VAL A 170 -8.56 34.94 -5.78
CA VAL A 170 -8.97 34.03 -4.70
C VAL A 170 -9.47 34.81 -3.50
N THR A 171 -10.64 34.40 -3.00
CA THR A 171 -11.34 35.11 -1.92
C THR A 171 -11.53 34.24 -0.69
N PHE A 172 -11.81 34.86 0.44
CA PHE A 172 -12.20 34.14 1.67
C PHE A 172 -13.52 33.37 1.51
N ALA A 173 -14.39 33.81 0.61
CA ALA A 173 -15.63 33.10 0.28
C ALA A 173 -15.33 31.75 -0.41
N GLU A 174 -14.30 31.69 -1.28
CA GLU A 174 -13.86 30.44 -1.92
C GLU A 174 -13.23 29.47 -0.93
N LEU A 175 -12.45 29.97 0.03
CA LEU A 175 -11.96 29.14 1.14
C LEU A 175 -13.11 28.45 1.88
N LYS A 176 -14.13 29.23 2.28
CA LYS A 176 -15.33 28.69 2.93
C LYS A 176 -16.08 27.71 2.01
N GLY A 177 -16.25 28.05 0.75
CA GLY A 177 -16.90 27.21 -0.25
C GLY A 177 -16.20 25.86 -0.43
N THR A 178 -14.89 25.86 -0.53
CA THR A 178 -14.06 24.65 -0.63
C THR A 178 -14.21 23.75 0.61
N ILE A 179 -14.14 24.36 1.80
CA ILE A 179 -14.32 23.60 3.06
C ILE A 179 -15.74 23.01 3.14
N VAL A 180 -16.78 23.77 2.78
CA VAL A 180 -18.16 23.27 2.78
C VAL A 180 -18.36 22.15 1.76
N ALA A 181 -17.80 22.28 0.57
CA ALA A 181 -17.85 21.25 -0.46
C ALA A 181 -17.19 19.93 0.02
N PHE A 182 -16.01 20.05 0.63
CA PHE A 182 -15.34 18.92 1.27
C PHE A 182 -16.19 18.28 2.38
N LEU A 183 -16.69 19.08 3.33
CA LEU A 183 -17.47 18.57 4.46
C LEU A 183 -18.72 17.82 3.99
N LYS A 184 -19.44 18.34 2.97
CA LYS A 184 -20.63 17.69 2.42
C LYS A 184 -20.31 16.37 1.70
N GLN A 185 -19.21 16.31 0.98
CA GLN A 185 -18.82 15.09 0.28
C GLN A 185 -18.30 14.02 1.26
N PHE A 186 -17.59 14.43 2.30
CA PHE A 186 -16.98 13.51 3.26
C PHE A 186 -17.97 13.02 4.34
N PHE A 187 -18.81 13.90 4.87
CA PHE A 187 -19.75 13.58 5.97
C PHE A 187 -21.21 13.46 5.54
N GLY A 188 -21.50 13.72 4.26
CA GLY A 188 -22.86 13.73 3.74
C GLY A 188 -23.50 15.12 3.68
N ASN A 189 -24.52 15.26 2.83
CA ASN A 189 -25.15 16.56 2.54
C ASN A 189 -25.86 17.19 3.74
N ASP A 190 -26.28 16.39 4.71
CA ASP A 190 -27.07 16.85 5.88
C ASP A 190 -26.16 17.31 7.03
N ILE A 191 -24.82 17.34 6.84
CA ILE A 191 -23.88 17.79 7.86
C ILE A 191 -24.17 19.24 8.28
N LYS A 192 -24.27 19.45 9.59
CA LYS A 192 -24.40 20.79 10.17
C LYS A 192 -22.99 21.34 10.47
N TYR A 193 -22.65 22.46 9.89
CA TYR A 193 -21.37 23.14 10.09
C TYR A 193 -21.57 24.58 10.52
N ARG A 194 -20.59 25.16 11.19
CA ARG A 194 -20.57 26.54 11.65
C ARG A 194 -19.15 27.11 11.55
N PHE A 195 -19.02 28.27 10.94
CA PHE A 195 -17.80 29.07 10.97
C PHE A 195 -17.87 30.09 12.09
N ARG A 196 -16.77 30.27 12.79
CA ARG A 196 -16.62 31.34 13.80
C ARG A 196 -15.30 32.07 13.56
N PRO A 197 -15.27 33.41 13.68
CA PRO A 197 -14.01 34.15 13.71
C PRO A 197 -13.16 33.64 14.89
N SER A 198 -11.89 33.41 14.62
CA SER A 198 -10.89 33.05 15.64
C SER A 198 -9.52 33.48 15.15
N PHE A 199 -8.61 33.69 16.07
CA PHE A 199 -7.20 33.93 15.80
C PHE A 199 -6.37 33.15 16.82
N PHE A 200 -5.13 32.87 16.46
CA PHE A 200 -4.16 32.35 17.41
C PHE A 200 -3.48 33.55 18.10
N PRO A 201 -3.33 33.50 19.44
CA PRO A 201 -2.67 34.56 20.20
C PRO A 201 -1.18 34.67 19.87
#